data_238d73daa666a0961560ff388c9b565b
#
_entry.id   238d73daa666a0961560ff388c9b565b
#
_cell.length_a   1.000
_cell.length_b   1.000
_cell.length_c   1.000
_cell.angle_alpha   90.00
_cell.angle_beta   90.00
_cell.angle_gamma   90.00
#
_symmetry.space_group_name_H-M   'P 1'
#
loop_
_entity.id
_entity.type
_entity.pdbx_description
1 polymer ?
#
loop_
_entity_poly.entity_id
_entity_poly.type
_entity_poly.pdbx_seq_one_letter_code
_entity_poly.pdbx_strand_id
1 'polypeptide(L)'
;MEAKKTFLSWPVIRQVRSGDFLGRGPAVTSERTRALQPRTATADRVVQSVCPYCAVGCGQKVYVKDEKVVQIEGDPDSPVSRGRLCPKGSASEQLVNNPGRQRKALYRRPGGTDWEPIELSTAVEMVAQRFVESRRRTWQDRDEHGRPLRRTMGIASLGGATLDNEENYLIKKLFTAAGAIQIENQARI
;
A
#
# COMPACT_ATOMS: atom_id res chain seq x y z
N MET A 1 -0.45 -49.87 -7.42
CA MET A 1 -1.53 -50.67 -6.81
C MET A 1 -2.41 -49.70 -5.99
N GLU A 2 -3.54 -49.28 -6.54
CA GLU A 2 -4.51 -48.51 -5.76
C GLU A 2 -5.18 -49.43 -4.74
N ALA A 3 -5.03 -49.09 -3.47
CA ALA A 3 -5.72 -49.77 -2.39
C ALA A 3 -7.23 -49.61 -2.57
N LYS A 4 -7.98 -50.69 -2.75
CA LYS A 4 -9.44 -50.72 -2.80
C LYS A 4 -9.95 -50.01 -1.56
N LYS A 5 -10.60 -48.86 -1.75
CA LYS A 5 -11.28 -48.13 -0.69
C LYS A 5 -12.42 -48.99 -0.14
N THR A 6 -12.23 -49.68 0.97
CA THR A 6 -13.28 -50.42 1.65
C THR A 6 -14.22 -49.46 2.38
N PHE A 7 -15.47 -49.86 2.55
CA PHE A 7 -16.50 -49.08 3.31
C PHE A 7 -15.98 -48.63 4.70
N LEU A 8 -15.15 -49.46 5.34
CA LEU A 8 -14.53 -49.16 6.64
C LEU A 8 -13.49 -48.02 6.60
N SER A 9 -13.00 -47.65 5.40
CA SER A 9 -12.04 -46.54 5.24
C SER A 9 -12.71 -45.17 5.02
N TRP A 10 -14.03 -45.11 5.01
CA TRP A 10 -14.75 -43.84 4.86
C TRP A 10 -14.48 -42.90 6.05
N PRO A 11 -14.31 -41.59 5.80
CA PRO A 11 -14.00 -40.63 6.85
C PRO A 11 -14.95 -40.66 8.04
N VAL A 12 -16.25 -40.79 7.78
CA VAL A 12 -17.29 -40.83 8.82
C VAL A 12 -17.13 -42.09 9.69
N ILE A 13 -16.88 -43.25 9.10
CA ILE A 13 -16.70 -44.50 9.86
C ILE A 13 -15.40 -44.44 10.69
N ARG A 14 -14.35 -43.90 10.12
CA ARG A 14 -13.10 -43.65 10.86
C ARG A 14 -13.33 -42.71 12.04
N GLN A 15 -14.10 -41.65 11.86
CA GLN A 15 -14.44 -40.68 12.88
C GLN A 15 -15.21 -41.33 14.05
N VAL A 16 -16.26 -42.13 13.75
CA VAL A 16 -17.03 -42.85 14.75
C VAL A 16 -16.14 -43.85 15.51
N ARG A 17 -15.31 -44.63 14.82
CA ARG A 17 -14.41 -45.60 15.42
C ARG A 17 -13.32 -44.98 16.27
N SER A 18 -12.86 -43.78 15.96
CA SER A 18 -11.89 -43.06 16.77
C SER A 18 -12.49 -42.33 17.97
N GLY A 19 -13.82 -42.37 18.15
CA GLY A 19 -14.51 -41.61 19.21
C GLY A 19 -14.59 -40.11 18.97
N ASP A 20 -14.24 -39.64 17.76
CA ASP A 20 -14.25 -38.23 17.41
C ASP A 20 -15.62 -37.78 16.91
N PHE A 21 -16.62 -37.87 17.75
CA PHE A 21 -18.02 -37.53 17.40
C PHE A 21 -18.22 -36.07 17.02
N LEU A 22 -17.32 -35.18 17.42
CA LEU A 22 -17.39 -33.74 17.07
C LEU A 22 -16.58 -33.39 15.80
N GLY A 23 -15.91 -34.35 15.17
CA GLY A 23 -15.13 -34.13 13.97
C GLY A 23 -13.93 -33.22 14.15
N ARG A 24 -13.31 -33.18 15.33
CA ARG A 24 -12.18 -32.30 15.65
C ARG A 24 -10.82 -33.02 15.62
N GLY A 25 -10.83 -34.33 15.44
CA GLY A 25 -9.64 -35.18 15.51
C GLY A 25 -9.08 -35.59 14.14
N PRO A 26 -8.35 -36.70 14.10
CA PRO A 26 -7.64 -37.19 12.91
C PRO A 26 -8.52 -37.47 11.68
N ALA A 27 -9.84 -37.68 11.86
CA ALA A 27 -10.76 -37.93 10.73
C ALA A 27 -10.89 -36.74 9.79
N VAL A 28 -10.73 -35.51 10.30
CA VAL A 28 -10.87 -34.26 9.55
C VAL A 28 -9.54 -33.60 9.18
N THR A 29 -8.41 -34.13 9.66
CA THR A 29 -7.10 -33.63 9.32
C THR A 29 -6.43 -34.51 8.26
N SER A 30 -6.13 -33.93 7.10
CA SER A 30 -5.31 -34.57 6.08
C SER A 30 -3.83 -34.49 6.43
N GLU A 31 -2.98 -35.30 5.77
CA GLU A 31 -1.53 -35.16 5.86
C GLU A 31 -1.06 -33.76 5.47
N ARG A 32 -1.68 -33.17 4.43
CA ARG A 32 -1.42 -31.79 4.03
C ARG A 32 -1.73 -30.80 5.13
N THR A 33 -2.88 -30.93 5.81
CA THR A 33 -3.25 -30.06 6.93
C THR A 33 -2.25 -30.15 8.08
N ARG A 34 -1.75 -31.36 8.39
CA ARG A 34 -0.73 -31.57 9.42
C ARG A 34 0.63 -30.99 9.06
N ALA A 35 0.98 -31.01 7.77
CA ALA A 35 2.24 -30.48 7.24
C ALA A 35 2.23 -28.95 7.05
N LEU A 36 1.04 -28.31 7.08
CA LEU A 36 0.94 -26.87 6.93
C LEU A 36 1.62 -26.15 8.09
N GLN A 37 2.52 -25.25 7.74
CA GLN A 37 3.12 -24.29 8.65
C GLN A 37 2.62 -22.89 8.32
N PRO A 38 2.31 -22.05 9.31
CA PRO A 38 1.99 -20.65 9.05
C PRO A 38 3.21 -19.94 8.45
N ARG A 39 3.00 -19.04 7.52
CA ARG A 39 4.08 -18.27 6.86
C ARG A 39 4.97 -17.55 7.89
N THR A 40 4.36 -17.09 8.97
CA THR A 40 5.04 -16.42 10.07
C THR A 40 6.05 -17.32 10.80
N ALA A 41 5.77 -18.63 10.92
CA ALA A 41 6.67 -19.58 11.57
C ALA A 41 7.89 -19.98 10.70
N THR A 42 7.81 -19.73 9.39
CA THR A 42 8.88 -20.08 8.43
C THR A 42 9.73 -18.87 8.03
N ALA A 43 9.48 -17.70 8.59
CA ALA A 43 10.22 -16.48 8.29
C ALA A 43 11.65 -16.53 8.88
N ASP A 44 12.61 -16.01 8.14
CA ASP A 44 14.00 -15.90 8.57
C ASP A 44 14.20 -14.71 9.51
N ARG A 45 13.42 -13.66 9.30
CA ARG A 45 13.44 -12.45 10.15
C ARG A 45 12.07 -11.76 10.16
N VAL A 46 11.85 -11.00 11.23
CA VAL A 46 10.68 -10.14 11.39
C VAL A 46 11.16 -8.70 11.59
N VAL A 47 10.63 -7.78 10.82
CA VAL A 47 10.98 -6.36 10.86
C VAL A 47 9.75 -5.54 11.18
N GLN A 48 9.89 -4.55 12.05
CA GLN A 48 8.83 -3.57 12.30
C GLN A 48 8.79 -2.53 11.20
N SER A 49 7.59 -2.14 10.82
CA SER A 49 7.33 -1.13 9.79
C SER A 49 6.03 -0.39 10.07
N VAL A 50 5.74 0.60 9.25
CA VAL A 50 4.50 1.38 9.30
C VAL A 50 3.70 1.10 8.03
N CYS A 51 2.38 1.01 8.17
CA CYS A 51 1.47 0.80 7.05
C CYS A 51 1.57 1.95 6.03
N PRO A 52 1.75 1.66 4.72
CA PRO A 52 1.98 2.69 3.71
C PRO A 52 0.71 3.37 3.18
N TYR A 53 -0.48 3.06 3.71
CA TYR A 53 -1.72 3.49 3.06
C TYR A 53 -2.28 4.84 3.53
N CYS A 54 -2.15 5.18 4.78
CA CYS A 54 -2.70 6.46 5.27
C CYS A 54 -1.98 6.98 6.51
N ALA A 55 -2.23 8.25 6.84
CA ALA A 55 -1.59 8.96 7.95
C ALA A 55 -1.93 8.42 9.36
N VAL A 56 -2.77 7.37 9.48
CA VAL A 56 -3.02 6.71 10.77
C VAL A 56 -1.73 6.10 11.32
N GLY A 57 -0.83 5.60 10.44
CA GLY A 57 0.47 5.09 10.87
C GLY A 57 0.37 3.78 11.65
N CYS A 58 -0.51 2.85 11.23
CA CYS A 58 -0.62 1.55 11.88
C CYS A 58 0.70 0.79 11.83
N GLY A 59 1.18 0.29 12.99
CA GLY A 59 2.38 -0.54 13.07
C GLY A 59 2.17 -1.92 12.44
N GLN A 60 3.18 -2.39 11.74
CA GLN A 60 3.20 -3.68 11.05
C GLN A 60 4.41 -4.50 11.43
N LYS A 61 4.25 -5.81 11.55
CA LYS A 61 5.32 -6.81 11.55
C LYS A 61 5.44 -7.42 10.16
N VAL A 62 6.58 -7.23 9.53
CA VAL A 62 6.89 -7.73 8.18
C VAL A 62 7.74 -8.98 8.33
N TYR A 63 7.20 -10.10 7.89
CA TYR A 63 7.86 -11.40 7.90
C TYR A 63 8.58 -11.61 6.57
N VAL A 64 9.88 -11.84 6.64
CA VAL A 64 10.75 -11.99 5.46
C VAL A 64 11.33 -13.40 5.45
N LYS A 65 11.35 -14.01 4.28
CA LYS A 65 12.01 -15.28 3.99
C LYS A 65 12.70 -15.20 2.64
N ASP A 66 13.95 -15.66 2.57
CA ASP A 66 14.75 -15.64 1.33
C ASP A 66 14.70 -14.25 0.65
N GLU A 67 14.89 -13.18 1.43
CA GLU A 67 14.85 -11.76 1.01
C GLU A 67 13.49 -11.33 0.40
N LYS A 68 12.42 -12.11 0.60
CA LYS A 68 11.06 -11.77 0.14
C LYS A 68 10.12 -11.60 1.31
N VAL A 69 9.21 -10.63 1.20
CA VAL A 69 8.11 -10.47 2.15
C VAL A 69 7.12 -11.61 1.93
N VAL A 70 6.91 -12.42 2.97
CA VAL A 70 6.01 -13.59 2.91
C VAL A 70 4.71 -13.37 3.66
N GLN A 71 4.69 -12.45 4.63
CA GLN A 71 3.50 -12.09 5.40
C GLN A 71 3.67 -10.72 6.03
N ILE A 72 2.56 -10.00 6.22
CA ILE A 72 2.48 -8.77 7.02
C ILE A 72 1.32 -8.91 7.99
N GLU A 73 1.57 -8.60 9.25
CA GLU A 73 0.58 -8.59 10.33
C GLU A 73 0.66 -7.29 11.12
N GLY A 74 -0.40 -6.98 11.88
CA GLY A 74 -0.36 -5.83 12.77
C GLY A 74 0.63 -6.04 13.92
N ASP A 75 1.37 -4.99 14.26
CA ASP A 75 2.28 -5.01 15.40
C ASP A 75 1.50 -4.74 16.70
N PRO A 76 1.39 -5.71 17.61
CA PRO A 76 0.71 -5.53 18.88
C PRO A 76 1.38 -4.50 19.80
N ASP A 77 2.68 -4.24 19.61
CA ASP A 77 3.44 -3.27 20.39
C ASP A 77 3.27 -1.82 19.86
N SER A 78 2.61 -1.65 18.72
CA SER A 78 2.31 -0.33 18.17
C SER A 78 1.37 0.44 19.10
N PRO A 79 1.73 1.65 19.56
CA PRO A 79 0.87 2.48 20.41
C PRO A 79 -0.39 2.95 19.68
N VAL A 80 -0.34 3.02 18.35
CA VAL A 80 -1.43 3.50 17.49
C VAL A 80 -2.45 2.40 17.24
N SER A 81 -2.03 1.27 16.65
CA SER A 81 -2.94 0.24 16.15
C SER A 81 -3.08 -0.97 17.06
N ARG A 82 -2.13 -1.22 17.96
CA ARG A 82 -2.14 -2.33 18.91
C ARG A 82 -2.46 -3.67 18.24
N GLY A 83 -1.78 -3.96 17.14
CA GLY A 83 -1.95 -5.19 16.36
C GLY A 83 -3.12 -5.18 15.38
N ARG A 84 -3.94 -4.13 15.33
CA ARG A 84 -5.08 -4.06 14.42
C ARG A 84 -4.69 -3.45 13.09
N LEU A 85 -5.20 -4.03 12.00
CA LEU A 85 -5.09 -3.51 10.63
C LEU A 85 -6.47 -3.48 9.98
N CYS A 86 -6.72 -2.47 9.18
CA CYS A 86 -7.87 -2.48 8.27
C CYS A 86 -7.61 -3.42 7.07
N PRO A 87 -8.60 -3.75 6.24
CA PRO A 87 -8.41 -4.65 5.10
C PRO A 87 -7.25 -4.24 4.16
N LYS A 88 -7.03 -2.94 3.94
CA LYS A 88 -5.90 -2.44 3.13
C LYS A 88 -4.55 -2.74 3.80
N GLY A 89 -4.43 -2.43 5.09
CA GLY A 89 -3.21 -2.69 5.86
C GLY A 89 -2.88 -4.18 5.92
N SER A 90 -3.88 -5.04 6.05
CA SER A 90 -3.71 -6.50 6.02
C SER A 90 -3.26 -7.03 4.65
N ALA A 91 -3.57 -6.30 3.56
CA ALA A 91 -3.17 -6.66 2.21
C ALA A 91 -1.84 -6.02 1.76
N SER A 92 -1.08 -5.40 2.67
CA SER A 92 0.18 -4.70 2.33
C SER A 92 1.23 -5.61 1.70
N GLU A 93 1.24 -6.91 2.04
CA GLU A 93 2.12 -7.89 1.39
C GLU A 93 1.88 -7.95 -0.12
N GLN A 94 0.61 -7.90 -0.54
CA GLN A 94 0.26 -7.91 -1.97
C GLN A 94 0.73 -6.64 -2.68
N LEU A 95 0.72 -5.49 -2.01
CA LEU A 95 1.28 -4.24 -2.57
C LEU A 95 2.77 -4.39 -2.89
N VAL A 96 3.54 -5.05 -2.04
CA VAL A 96 4.98 -5.26 -2.24
C VAL A 96 5.25 -6.26 -3.36
N ASN A 97 4.54 -7.38 -3.37
CA ASN A 97 4.80 -8.52 -4.24
C ASN A 97 3.99 -8.53 -5.55
N ASN A 98 3.12 -7.55 -5.77
CA ASN A 98 2.25 -7.51 -6.94
C ASN A 98 3.06 -7.43 -8.24
N PRO A 99 2.97 -8.41 -9.13
CA PRO A 99 3.66 -8.40 -10.43
C PRO A 99 3.14 -7.30 -11.35
N GLY A 100 1.89 -6.85 -11.16
CA GLY A 100 1.29 -5.73 -11.89
C GLY A 100 1.67 -4.34 -11.37
N ARG A 101 2.59 -4.24 -10.39
CA ARG A 101 3.01 -2.96 -9.84
C ARG A 101 3.67 -2.11 -10.92
N GLN A 102 3.13 -0.90 -11.11
CA GLN A 102 3.68 0.06 -12.06
C GLN A 102 5.07 0.52 -11.60
N ARG A 103 6.10 0.27 -12.42
CA ARG A 103 7.51 0.58 -12.12
C ARG A 103 8.08 1.70 -12.98
N LYS A 104 7.36 2.12 -14.03
CA LYS A 104 7.77 3.20 -14.94
C LYS A 104 6.71 4.30 -14.95
N ALA A 105 7.13 5.53 -15.16
CA ALA A 105 6.21 6.60 -15.46
C ALA A 105 5.50 6.33 -16.79
N LEU A 106 4.23 6.65 -16.86
CA LEU A 106 3.43 6.53 -18.08
C LEU A 106 3.06 7.93 -18.58
N TYR A 107 3.27 8.17 -19.86
CA TYR A 107 2.91 9.40 -20.53
C TYR A 107 1.88 9.12 -21.62
N ARG A 108 0.86 9.95 -21.72
CA ARG A 108 -0.10 9.96 -22.81
C ARG A 108 -0.02 11.30 -23.52
N ARG A 109 0.24 11.27 -24.82
CA ARG A 109 0.33 12.48 -25.64
C ARG A 109 -1.03 13.22 -25.67
N PRO A 110 -1.04 14.55 -25.77
CA PRO A 110 -2.27 15.31 -25.95
C PRO A 110 -3.06 14.77 -27.15
N GLY A 111 -4.34 14.45 -26.94
CA GLY A 111 -5.21 13.84 -27.94
C GLY A 111 -4.95 12.37 -28.24
N GLY A 112 -3.95 11.75 -27.64
CA GLY A 112 -3.66 10.32 -27.77
C GLY A 112 -4.56 9.43 -26.89
N THR A 113 -4.67 8.16 -27.25
CA THR A 113 -5.41 7.13 -26.52
C THR A 113 -4.49 6.22 -25.72
N ASP A 114 -3.24 6.07 -26.16
CA ASP A 114 -2.30 5.09 -25.64
C ASP A 114 -1.35 5.68 -24.61
N TRP A 115 -0.99 4.84 -23.62
CA TRP A 115 -0.01 5.17 -22.61
C TRP A 115 1.35 4.61 -22.98
N GLU A 116 2.36 5.46 -23.00
CA GLU A 116 3.75 5.13 -23.31
C GLU A 116 4.59 5.14 -22.04
N PRO A 117 5.38 4.10 -21.74
CA PRO A 117 6.32 4.14 -20.63
C PRO A 117 7.47 5.09 -20.97
N ILE A 118 7.80 5.98 -20.03
CA ILE A 118 8.93 6.90 -20.13
C ILE A 118 9.83 6.76 -18.90
N GLU A 119 11.07 7.21 -19.01
CA GLU A 119 12.01 7.23 -17.88
C GLU A 119 11.54 8.27 -16.83
N LEU A 120 11.76 7.94 -15.55
CA LEU A 120 11.32 8.79 -14.44
C LEU A 120 11.95 10.20 -14.50
N SER A 121 13.23 10.29 -14.86
CA SER A 121 13.92 11.59 -15.01
C SER A 121 13.26 12.47 -16.06
N THR A 122 12.89 11.88 -17.21
CA THR A 122 12.15 12.58 -18.26
C THR A 122 10.80 13.05 -17.78
N ALA A 123 10.06 12.20 -17.07
CA ALA A 123 8.75 12.57 -16.49
C ALA A 123 8.89 13.75 -15.51
N VAL A 124 9.86 13.69 -14.61
CA VAL A 124 10.15 14.75 -13.63
C VAL A 124 10.50 16.06 -14.32
N GLU A 125 11.35 16.02 -15.36
CA GLU A 125 11.71 17.21 -16.13
C GLU A 125 10.50 17.84 -16.83
N MET A 126 9.67 17.04 -17.49
CA MET A 126 8.44 17.51 -18.14
C MET A 126 7.49 18.17 -17.14
N VAL A 127 7.31 17.60 -15.96
CA VAL A 127 6.50 18.19 -14.89
C VAL A 127 7.09 19.48 -14.38
N ALA A 128 8.42 19.51 -14.13
CA ALA A 128 9.11 20.70 -13.66
C ALA A 128 9.00 21.87 -14.63
N GLN A 129 9.19 21.62 -15.93
CA GLN A 129 9.01 22.64 -16.97
C GLN A 129 7.60 23.24 -16.97
N ARG A 130 6.57 22.40 -16.92
CA ARG A 130 5.17 22.84 -16.85
C ARG A 130 4.86 23.63 -15.59
N PHE A 131 5.42 23.21 -14.48
CA PHE A 131 5.26 23.86 -13.19
C PHE A 131 5.87 25.27 -13.22
N VAL A 132 7.12 25.41 -13.69
CA VAL A 132 7.80 26.71 -13.81
C VAL A 132 7.11 27.63 -14.80
N GLU A 133 6.70 27.10 -15.97
CA GLU A 133 5.97 27.87 -16.97
C GLU A 133 4.63 28.40 -16.44
N SER A 134 3.84 27.53 -15.80
CA SER A 134 2.56 27.92 -15.20
C SER A 134 2.75 28.98 -14.13
N ARG A 135 3.73 28.79 -13.26
CA ARG A 135 4.08 29.78 -12.24
C ARG A 135 4.45 31.14 -12.87
N ARG A 136 5.34 31.14 -13.86
CA ARG A 136 5.79 32.38 -14.52
C ARG A 136 4.62 33.14 -15.17
N ARG A 137 3.71 32.43 -15.82
CA ARG A 137 2.55 33.01 -16.52
C ARG A 137 1.51 33.59 -15.58
N THR A 138 1.36 33.02 -14.38
CA THR A 138 0.27 33.35 -13.45
C THR A 138 0.75 33.99 -12.15
N TRP A 139 2.02 34.40 -12.10
CA TRP A 139 2.58 35.05 -10.92
C TRP A 139 1.98 36.42 -10.70
N GLN A 140 1.59 36.69 -9.45
CA GLN A 140 1.09 37.97 -8.98
C GLN A 140 1.99 38.49 -7.88
N ASP A 141 2.77 39.53 -8.17
CA ASP A 141 3.67 40.12 -7.17
C ASP A 141 2.92 41.02 -6.19
N ARG A 142 2.00 41.86 -6.71
CA ARG A 142 1.22 42.81 -5.95
C ARG A 142 -0.24 42.83 -6.40
N ASP A 143 -1.12 43.30 -5.53
CA ASP A 143 -2.51 43.61 -5.90
C ASP A 143 -2.67 45.00 -6.52
N GLU A 144 -3.91 45.38 -6.83
CA GLU A 144 -4.28 46.68 -7.40
C GLU A 144 -3.99 47.89 -6.45
N HIS A 145 -3.82 47.61 -5.14
CA HIS A 145 -3.48 48.61 -4.14
C HIS A 145 -1.98 48.64 -3.79
N GLY A 146 -1.15 47.90 -4.54
CA GLY A 146 0.30 47.82 -4.31
C GLY A 146 0.74 46.92 -3.18
N ARG A 147 -0.16 46.18 -2.53
CA ARG A 147 0.16 45.24 -1.42
C ARG A 147 0.82 43.98 -1.98
N PRO A 148 1.87 43.46 -1.30
CA PRO A 148 2.56 42.26 -1.80
C PRO A 148 1.68 41.03 -1.71
N LEU A 149 1.54 40.32 -2.82
CA LEU A 149 0.83 39.03 -2.92
C LEU A 149 1.80 37.85 -2.99
N ARG A 150 2.81 37.93 -3.86
CA ARG A 150 3.82 36.89 -4.07
C ARG A 150 3.25 35.50 -4.24
N ARG A 151 2.22 35.36 -5.10
CA ARG A 151 1.46 34.14 -5.26
C ARG A 151 1.29 33.76 -6.73
N THR A 152 0.92 32.49 -6.97
CA THR A 152 0.43 32.01 -8.25
C THR A 152 -0.96 31.38 -8.10
N MET A 153 -1.84 31.67 -9.05
CA MET A 153 -3.16 31.05 -9.17
C MET A 153 -3.21 29.92 -10.22
N GLY A 154 -2.09 29.68 -10.92
CA GLY A 154 -2.01 28.64 -11.96
C GLY A 154 -1.57 27.28 -11.46
N ILE A 155 -1.32 27.13 -10.15
CA ILE A 155 -0.87 25.89 -9.54
C ILE A 155 -1.69 25.62 -8.29
N ALA A 156 -2.19 24.39 -8.17
CA ALA A 156 -2.87 23.88 -6.98
C ALA A 156 -2.39 22.48 -6.63
N SER A 157 -2.52 22.08 -5.38
CA SER A 157 -2.28 20.72 -4.92
C SER A 157 -3.56 20.16 -4.30
N LEU A 158 -3.99 19.02 -4.81
CA LEU A 158 -5.03 18.18 -4.21
C LEU A 158 -4.34 16.94 -3.66
N GLY A 159 -4.03 16.94 -2.38
CA GLY A 159 -3.39 15.83 -1.71
C GLY A 159 -4.21 14.53 -1.75
N GLY A 160 -3.77 13.53 -1.04
CA GLY A 160 -4.41 12.23 -1.00
C GLY A 160 -4.54 11.66 0.41
N ALA A 161 -5.49 10.72 0.59
CA ALA A 161 -5.71 10.04 1.87
C ALA A 161 -4.61 9.04 2.24
N THR A 162 -3.77 8.67 1.26
CA THR A 162 -2.71 7.65 1.42
C THR A 162 -1.31 8.25 1.57
N LEU A 163 -1.23 9.52 1.86
CA LEU A 163 0.03 10.22 2.12
C LEU A 163 0.37 10.15 3.62
N ASP A 164 1.64 9.94 3.93
CA ASP A 164 2.14 10.04 5.30
C ASP A 164 2.37 11.50 5.73
N ASN A 165 2.78 11.70 6.97
CA ASN A 165 2.97 13.05 7.52
C ASN A 165 4.14 13.77 6.86
N GLU A 166 5.20 13.05 6.53
CA GLU A 166 6.40 13.58 5.88
C GLU A 166 6.09 14.01 4.44
N GLU A 167 5.35 13.20 3.71
CA GLU A 167 4.90 13.55 2.34
C GLU A 167 4.00 14.79 2.36
N ASN A 168 3.02 14.86 3.26
CA ASN A 168 2.16 16.03 3.43
C ASN A 168 2.98 17.29 3.77
N TYR A 169 3.98 17.17 4.63
CA TYR A 169 4.88 18.28 4.98
C TYR A 169 5.68 18.75 3.75
N LEU A 170 6.26 17.83 2.98
CA LEU A 170 7.04 18.14 1.79
C LEU A 170 6.19 18.79 0.70
N ILE A 171 4.98 18.30 0.47
CA ILE A 171 4.02 18.90 -0.46
C ILE A 171 3.70 20.33 -0.03
N LYS A 172 3.33 20.53 1.23
CA LYS A 172 3.03 21.86 1.75
C LYS A 172 4.21 22.80 1.59
N LYS A 173 5.41 22.37 1.93
CA LYS A 173 6.64 23.15 1.82
C LYS A 173 6.94 23.55 0.38
N LEU A 174 6.90 22.59 -0.57
CA LEU A 174 7.16 22.83 -1.97
C LEU A 174 6.18 23.82 -2.59
N PHE A 175 4.88 23.56 -2.45
CA PHE A 175 3.85 24.38 -3.06
C PHE A 175 3.77 25.78 -2.44
N THR A 176 3.99 25.90 -1.13
CA THR A 176 4.07 27.20 -0.46
C THR A 176 5.28 27.99 -0.97
N ALA A 177 6.45 27.37 -1.08
CA ALA A 177 7.66 28.02 -1.63
C ALA A 177 7.46 28.46 -3.08
N ALA A 178 6.67 27.73 -3.86
CA ALA A 178 6.30 28.11 -5.22
C ALA A 178 5.29 29.28 -5.27
N GLY A 179 4.69 29.65 -4.16
CA GLY A 179 3.64 30.70 -4.07
C GLY A 179 2.24 30.19 -4.39
N ALA A 180 2.02 28.90 -4.44
CA ALA A 180 0.68 28.33 -4.56
C ALA A 180 -0.10 28.54 -3.26
N ILE A 181 -1.37 28.95 -3.35
CA ILE A 181 -2.26 29.16 -2.19
C ILE A 181 -3.30 28.05 -2.04
N GLN A 182 -3.62 27.36 -3.11
CA GLN A 182 -4.56 26.24 -3.12
C GLN A 182 -3.79 24.93 -2.84
N ILE A 183 -3.68 24.59 -1.57
CA ILE A 183 -3.01 23.35 -1.09
C ILE A 183 -3.97 22.67 -0.15
N GLU A 184 -4.74 21.73 -0.71
CA GLU A 184 -5.80 21.02 -0.01
C GLU A 184 -5.47 19.54 0.11
N ASN A 185 -6.10 18.88 1.05
CA ASN A 185 -6.07 17.42 1.20
C ASN A 185 -7.48 16.87 0.99
N GLN A 186 -7.59 15.64 0.48
CA GLN A 186 -8.85 14.97 0.21
C GLN A 186 -9.82 14.98 1.41
N ALA A 187 -9.32 14.82 2.62
CA ALA A 187 -10.14 14.79 3.83
C ALA A 187 -10.73 16.17 4.21
N ARG A 188 -10.37 17.21 3.51
CA ARG A 188 -10.74 18.59 3.80
C ARG A 188 -11.71 19.19 2.78
N ILE A 189 -12.04 18.46 1.74
CA ILE A 189 -12.98 18.90 0.70
C ILE A 189 -14.40 18.79 1.22
#